data_8c319ec357cacedf1f01a4d7c25131c2
#
_entry.id   8c319ec357cacedf1f01a4d7c25131c2
#
_cell.length_a   1.000
_cell.length_b   1.000
_cell.length_c   1.000
_cell.angle_alpha   90.00
_cell.angle_beta   90.00
_cell.angle_gamma   90.00
#
_symmetry.space_group_name_H-M   'P 1'
#
loop_
_entity.id
_entity.type
_entity.pdbx_description
1 polymer ?
#
loop_
_entity_poly.entity_id
_entity_poly.type
_entity_poly.pdbx_seq_one_letter_code
_entity_poly.pdbx_strand_id
1 'polypeptide(L)'
;KAASESRERVCKDWGLTEDMLPYFQTLHSMAYHAGGFKSSDIISKDDLDEIGDKVGLPFSAKSKGDTDFDMLGISQGDVYLNLYHLARSKKIDLEELYSQEANYDIQWSLLLRLVDAYENFKRVRGKIDFTDMIEEFVRRDSPLDIDALFVDEAQDLSTLQWEMISILRQTPRIQIFTGDDDQAIMGFQGADVKAFQNCTPNKEVLTQSFRVPQKPYEIANDISNRIRGRAPKIWHPTEHQGSVRWHNHFEEIPLETGEWCLLARTNRIVSQCANKLRDEGWVYSRFGHPSIPPKAYDAINSWEAWMKGHSLDVQSIKNIYAYMDANVGYRKGYGPRSKTFLNREEDILFSMDQARSELGLCAMEGRWHEVLGKIDKDTKHYILNALRRGDNVKKPRITVSTIHSMKGGECDNIIVIPDLSPAAYKAYRKNPETEHRVFYVAVTRTKGTLHLLSPMDTKGRYYEI
;
A
#
# COMPACT_ATOMS: atom_id res chain seq x y z
N LYS A 1 2.99 -9.54 2.61
CA LYS A 1 4.02 -9.20 1.62
C LYS A 1 5.41 -9.13 2.28
N ALA A 2 5.66 -8.22 3.23
CA ALA A 2 6.97 -8.08 3.88
C ALA A 2 7.45 -9.41 4.55
N ALA A 3 6.60 -10.07 5.34
CA ALA A 3 6.94 -11.35 5.96
C ALA A 3 7.23 -12.45 4.93
N SER A 4 6.51 -12.48 3.80
CA SER A 4 6.75 -13.45 2.72
C SER A 4 8.11 -13.18 2.04
N GLU A 5 8.39 -11.93 1.68
CA GLU A 5 9.67 -11.53 1.06
C GLU A 5 10.86 -11.80 1.99
N SER A 6 10.69 -11.54 3.30
CA SER A 6 11.73 -11.83 4.31
C SER A 6 11.95 -13.33 4.48
N ARG A 7 10.88 -14.13 4.48
CA ARG A 7 10.96 -15.59 4.55
C ARG A 7 11.69 -16.18 3.34
N GLU A 8 11.33 -15.73 2.12
CA GLU A 8 12.03 -16.14 0.90
C GLU A 8 13.53 -15.83 0.95
N ARG A 9 13.90 -14.66 1.47
CA ARG A 9 15.31 -14.25 1.62
C ARG A 9 16.04 -15.17 2.60
N VAL A 10 15.46 -15.42 3.78
CA VAL A 10 16.05 -16.33 4.79
C VAL A 10 16.21 -17.74 4.22
N CYS A 11 15.20 -18.26 3.52
CA CYS A 11 15.27 -19.56 2.87
C CYS A 11 16.42 -19.61 1.84
N LYS A 12 16.55 -18.57 1.01
CA LYS A 12 17.58 -18.49 0.00
C LYS A 12 18.98 -18.36 0.59
N ASP A 13 19.17 -17.46 1.54
CA ASP A 13 20.50 -17.12 2.07
C ASP A 13 21.06 -18.22 2.98
N TRP A 14 20.17 -19.00 3.62
CA TRP A 14 20.56 -20.04 4.58
C TRP A 14 20.28 -21.46 4.07
N GLY A 15 19.78 -21.62 2.85
CA GLY A 15 19.47 -22.93 2.27
C GLY A 15 18.35 -23.68 2.96
N LEU A 16 17.41 -22.94 3.57
CA LEU A 16 16.25 -23.51 4.28
C LEU A 16 15.05 -23.66 3.32
N THR A 17 14.16 -24.58 3.68
CA THR A 17 12.83 -24.69 3.02
C THR A 17 11.77 -23.98 3.88
N GLU A 18 10.65 -23.62 3.26
CA GLU A 18 9.55 -22.96 3.99
C GLU A 18 8.99 -23.79 5.15
N ASP A 19 8.99 -25.12 4.99
CA ASP A 19 8.50 -26.06 6.01
C ASP A 19 9.38 -26.05 7.28
N MET A 20 10.64 -25.61 7.17
CA MET A 20 11.55 -25.46 8.31
C MET A 20 11.27 -24.18 9.12
N LEU A 21 10.42 -23.29 8.60
CA LEU A 21 10.09 -22.01 9.20
C LEU A 21 8.56 -21.87 9.45
N PRO A 22 7.90 -22.82 10.15
CA PRO A 22 6.45 -22.85 10.30
C PRO A 22 5.87 -21.62 11.01
N TYR A 23 6.65 -20.99 11.87
CA TYR A 23 6.26 -19.79 12.63
C TYR A 23 6.79 -18.48 12.05
N PHE A 24 7.41 -18.50 10.86
CA PHE A 24 7.84 -17.28 10.18
C PHE A 24 6.64 -16.61 9.49
N GLN A 25 5.88 -15.85 10.24
CA GLN A 25 4.59 -15.29 9.80
C GLN A 25 4.22 -14.03 10.59
N THR A 26 3.17 -13.34 10.17
CA THR A 26 2.64 -12.20 10.92
C THR A 26 1.85 -12.67 12.15
N LEU A 27 1.70 -11.81 13.18
CA LEU A 27 0.89 -12.12 14.37
C LEU A 27 -0.55 -12.50 14.01
N HIS A 28 -1.17 -11.79 13.05
CA HIS A 28 -2.51 -12.13 12.57
C HIS A 28 -2.57 -13.51 11.90
N SER A 29 -1.56 -13.86 11.10
CA SER A 29 -1.49 -15.22 10.51
C SER A 29 -1.35 -16.29 11.58
N MET A 30 -0.52 -16.03 12.58
CA MET A 30 -0.36 -16.95 13.73
C MET A 30 -1.66 -17.11 14.51
N ALA A 31 -2.34 -16.02 14.84
CA ALA A 31 -3.61 -16.04 15.53
C ALA A 31 -4.72 -16.73 14.70
N TYR A 32 -4.74 -16.50 13.38
CA TYR A 32 -5.66 -17.16 12.46
C TYR A 32 -5.51 -18.70 12.49
N HIS A 33 -4.29 -19.20 12.37
CA HIS A 33 -4.02 -20.63 12.38
C HIS A 33 -4.24 -21.26 13.77
N ALA A 34 -3.77 -20.59 14.83
CA ALA A 34 -4.00 -21.04 16.20
C ALA A 34 -5.49 -21.08 16.57
N GLY A 35 -6.26 -20.13 16.03
CA GLY A 35 -7.72 -20.08 16.19
C GLY A 35 -8.48 -21.16 15.46
N GLY A 36 -7.87 -21.81 14.45
CA GLY A 36 -8.52 -22.77 13.56
C GLY A 36 -9.56 -22.12 12.64
N PHE A 37 -9.42 -20.82 12.38
CA PHE A 37 -10.35 -20.06 11.56
C PHE A 37 -10.26 -20.41 10.07
N LYS A 38 -11.36 -20.21 9.36
CA LYS A 38 -11.43 -20.36 7.90
C LYS A 38 -11.65 -19.01 7.23
N SER A 39 -11.29 -18.91 5.97
CA SER A 39 -11.53 -17.68 5.19
C SER A 39 -13.00 -17.30 5.10
N SER A 40 -13.91 -18.27 5.15
CA SER A 40 -15.35 -18.07 5.22
C SER A 40 -15.81 -17.39 6.52
N ASP A 41 -15.05 -17.49 7.59
CA ASP A 41 -15.41 -16.95 8.90
C ASP A 41 -15.06 -15.45 9.00
N ILE A 42 -14.18 -14.97 8.10
CA ILE A 42 -13.76 -13.56 8.08
C ILE A 42 -14.87 -12.70 7.48
N ILE A 43 -15.12 -11.55 8.11
CA ILE A 43 -16.04 -10.54 7.60
C ILE A 43 -15.60 -10.11 6.18
N SER A 44 -16.53 -10.18 5.24
CA SER A 44 -16.33 -9.81 3.83
C SER A 44 -16.84 -8.39 3.55
N LYS A 45 -16.55 -7.91 2.33
CA LYS A 45 -17.11 -6.64 1.85
C LYS A 45 -18.64 -6.69 1.79
N ASP A 46 -19.20 -7.80 1.30
CA ASP A 46 -20.67 -7.97 1.19
C ASP A 46 -21.32 -7.95 2.57
N ASP A 47 -20.66 -8.54 3.59
CA ASP A 47 -21.10 -8.48 4.98
C ASP A 47 -21.10 -7.04 5.50
N LEU A 48 -20.06 -6.25 5.18
CA LEU A 48 -19.98 -4.83 5.55
C LEU A 48 -21.07 -3.99 4.87
N ASP A 49 -21.37 -4.28 3.60
CA ASP A 49 -22.46 -3.59 2.88
C ASP A 49 -23.82 -3.91 3.52
N GLU A 50 -24.07 -5.18 3.90
CA GLU A 50 -25.30 -5.55 4.62
C GLU A 50 -25.43 -4.83 5.95
N ILE A 51 -24.33 -4.68 6.69
CA ILE A 51 -24.30 -3.92 7.94
C ILE A 51 -24.55 -2.44 7.68
N GLY A 52 -23.87 -1.89 6.66
CA GLY A 52 -23.97 -0.50 6.26
C GLY A 52 -25.40 -0.08 5.88
N ASP A 53 -26.08 -0.92 5.10
CA ASP A 53 -27.48 -0.70 4.71
C ASP A 53 -28.41 -0.60 5.92
N LYS A 54 -28.17 -1.41 6.97
CA LYS A 54 -28.98 -1.40 8.21
C LYS A 54 -28.80 -0.13 9.04
N VAL A 55 -27.61 0.47 9.02
CA VAL A 55 -27.28 1.64 9.84
C VAL A 55 -27.27 2.95 9.06
N GLY A 56 -27.36 2.89 7.71
CA GLY A 56 -27.31 4.05 6.84
C GLY A 56 -25.88 4.59 6.64
N LEU A 57 -24.86 3.73 6.72
CA LEU A 57 -23.45 4.09 6.53
C LEU A 57 -22.83 3.31 5.36
N PRO A 58 -22.44 3.96 4.26
CA PRO A 58 -21.77 3.27 3.17
C PRO A 58 -20.36 2.81 3.55
N PHE A 59 -19.96 1.64 3.04
CA PHE A 59 -18.58 1.15 3.11
C PHE A 59 -17.92 1.19 1.73
N SER A 60 -16.61 1.48 1.67
CA SER A 60 -15.91 1.58 0.39
C SER A 60 -15.66 0.21 -0.24
N ALA A 61 -15.66 0.18 -1.58
CA ALA A 61 -15.34 -1.03 -2.35
C ALA A 61 -13.87 -1.45 -2.26
N LYS A 62 -13.01 -0.65 -1.64
CA LYS A 62 -11.58 -0.92 -1.56
C LYS A 62 -11.28 -1.91 -0.44
N SER A 63 -10.89 -3.12 -0.85
CA SER A 63 -10.40 -4.16 0.03
C SER A 63 -8.91 -4.04 0.28
N LYS A 64 -8.50 -4.49 1.49
CA LYS A 64 -7.17 -5.02 1.84
C LYS A 64 -5.96 -4.18 1.43
N GLY A 65 -5.46 -3.37 2.35
CA GLY A 65 -4.10 -2.87 2.35
C GLY A 65 -3.92 -1.36 2.24
N ASP A 66 -4.95 -0.58 1.95
CA ASP A 66 -4.87 0.89 2.01
C ASP A 66 -5.09 1.36 3.46
N THR A 67 -4.03 1.31 4.24
CA THR A 67 -4.01 1.72 5.65
C THR A 67 -3.75 3.22 5.85
N ASP A 68 -3.70 3.97 4.77
CA ASP A 68 -3.52 5.42 4.87
C ASP A 68 -4.84 6.10 5.23
N PHE A 69 -4.85 6.69 6.40
CA PHE A 69 -5.93 7.49 7.00
C PHE A 69 -6.18 8.80 6.24
N ASP A 70 -6.17 8.74 4.92
CA ASP A 70 -6.48 9.89 4.09
C ASP A 70 -7.93 9.79 3.61
N MET A 71 -8.77 10.69 4.13
CA MET A 71 -10.23 10.71 3.99
C MET A 71 -10.76 10.80 2.54
N LEU A 72 -9.90 10.85 1.52
CA LEU A 72 -10.29 10.85 0.12
C LEU A 72 -10.46 9.44 -0.43
N GLY A 73 -11.69 8.97 -0.45
CA GLY A 73 -12.10 7.67 -0.96
C GLY A 73 -12.35 6.61 0.10
N ILE A 74 -12.27 6.99 1.40
CA ILE A 74 -12.77 6.20 2.51
C ILE A 74 -14.22 6.60 2.73
N SER A 75 -15.12 5.64 2.80
CA SER A 75 -16.53 5.90 3.09
C SER A 75 -16.75 6.22 4.57
N GLN A 76 -17.89 6.81 4.87
CA GLN A 76 -18.22 7.18 6.24
C GLN A 76 -18.21 5.95 7.17
N GLY A 77 -18.73 4.81 6.73
CA GLY A 77 -18.71 3.56 7.49
C GLY A 77 -17.32 3.10 7.88
N ASP A 78 -16.35 3.22 6.93
CA ASP A 78 -14.95 2.84 7.21
C ASP A 78 -14.33 3.73 8.31
N VAL A 79 -14.62 5.05 8.31
CA VAL A 79 -14.09 5.98 9.33
C VAL A 79 -14.59 5.58 10.72
N TYR A 80 -15.89 5.27 10.85
CA TYR A 80 -16.48 4.86 12.10
C TYR A 80 -15.94 3.51 12.60
N LEU A 81 -15.85 2.53 11.69
CA LEU A 81 -15.36 1.19 12.02
C LEU A 81 -13.86 1.21 12.38
N ASN A 82 -13.07 2.04 11.72
CA ASN A 82 -11.66 2.22 12.04
C ASN A 82 -11.45 2.78 13.46
N LEU A 83 -12.31 3.73 13.91
CA LEU A 83 -12.22 4.24 15.27
C LEU A 83 -12.52 3.14 16.30
N TYR A 84 -13.50 2.28 16.02
CA TYR A 84 -13.82 1.14 16.87
C TYR A 84 -12.66 0.14 16.94
N HIS A 85 -12.07 -0.23 15.81
CA HIS A 85 -10.90 -1.11 15.79
C HIS A 85 -9.67 -0.50 16.47
N LEU A 86 -9.49 0.82 16.35
CA LEU A 86 -8.42 1.53 17.03
C LEU A 86 -8.55 1.47 18.55
N ALA A 87 -9.78 1.64 19.09
CA ALA A 87 -10.06 1.51 20.51
C ALA A 87 -9.70 0.12 21.03
N ARG A 88 -10.11 -0.93 20.32
CA ARG A 88 -9.77 -2.32 20.64
C ARG A 88 -8.27 -2.58 20.56
N SER A 89 -7.61 -2.11 19.51
CA SER A 89 -6.15 -2.30 19.31
C SER A 89 -5.32 -1.61 20.39
N LYS A 90 -5.76 -0.45 20.87
CA LYS A 90 -5.15 0.29 21.98
C LYS A 90 -5.59 -0.20 23.37
N LYS A 91 -6.61 -1.05 23.42
CA LYS A 91 -7.22 -1.51 24.70
C LYS A 91 -7.69 -0.36 25.58
N ILE A 92 -8.30 0.64 24.98
CA ILE A 92 -8.92 1.79 25.68
C ILE A 92 -10.42 1.83 25.39
N ASP A 93 -11.14 2.46 26.28
CA ASP A 93 -12.59 2.64 26.11
C ASP A 93 -12.91 3.46 24.84
N LEU A 94 -13.97 3.04 24.12
CA LEU A 94 -14.37 3.69 22.88
C LEU A 94 -14.79 5.16 23.08
N GLU A 95 -15.46 5.48 24.22
CA GLU A 95 -15.88 6.84 24.56
C GLU A 95 -14.65 7.71 24.87
N GLU A 96 -13.67 7.15 25.57
CA GLU A 96 -12.39 7.82 25.84
C GLU A 96 -11.68 8.16 24.54
N LEU A 97 -11.50 7.17 23.62
CA LEU A 97 -10.88 7.42 22.31
C LEU A 97 -11.66 8.44 21.48
N TYR A 98 -12.97 8.31 21.44
CA TYR A 98 -13.85 9.25 20.74
C TYR A 98 -13.63 10.69 21.24
N SER A 99 -13.53 10.88 22.55
CA SER A 99 -13.29 12.19 23.17
C SER A 99 -11.91 12.77 22.81
N GLN A 100 -10.89 11.91 22.70
CA GLN A 100 -9.52 12.31 22.32
C GLN A 100 -9.42 12.69 20.84
N GLU A 101 -10.15 11.96 19.98
CA GLU A 101 -10.14 12.10 18.51
C GLU A 101 -11.26 13.00 17.98
N ALA A 102 -11.84 13.86 18.82
CA ALA A 102 -13.00 14.74 18.53
C ALA A 102 -12.86 15.71 17.33
N ASN A 103 -11.90 15.46 16.43
CA ASN A 103 -11.69 16.19 15.17
C ASN A 103 -12.45 15.58 13.97
N TYR A 104 -13.14 14.46 14.16
CA TYR A 104 -13.87 13.78 13.10
C TYR A 104 -15.35 14.18 13.17
N ASP A 105 -15.99 14.34 12.02
CA ASP A 105 -17.45 14.46 11.87
C ASP A 105 -18.15 13.12 12.19
N ILE A 106 -17.76 12.50 13.30
CA ILE A 106 -18.33 11.24 13.80
C ILE A 106 -19.41 11.57 14.81
N GLN A 107 -20.63 11.13 14.55
CA GLN A 107 -21.72 11.23 15.50
C GLN A 107 -21.68 10.04 16.47
N TRP A 108 -21.56 10.30 17.77
CA TRP A 108 -21.46 9.27 18.80
C TRP A 108 -22.59 8.22 18.74
N SER A 109 -23.85 8.69 18.65
CA SER A 109 -25.01 7.80 18.57
C SER A 109 -24.98 6.87 17.34
N LEU A 110 -24.46 7.35 16.22
CA LEU A 110 -24.33 6.56 14.99
C LEU A 110 -23.16 5.58 15.09
N LEU A 111 -22.06 5.97 15.76
CA LEU A 111 -20.95 5.07 16.08
C LEU A 111 -21.44 3.89 16.93
N LEU A 112 -22.17 4.15 18.01
CA LEU A 112 -22.70 3.08 18.86
C LEU A 112 -23.65 2.15 18.09
N ARG A 113 -24.53 2.71 17.25
CA ARG A 113 -25.43 1.90 16.40
C ARG A 113 -24.64 1.03 15.43
N LEU A 114 -23.56 1.54 14.83
CA LEU A 114 -22.71 0.75 13.96
C LEU A 114 -22.02 -0.39 14.73
N VAL A 115 -21.42 -0.09 15.87
CA VAL A 115 -20.74 -1.09 16.71
C VAL A 115 -21.71 -2.20 17.12
N ASP A 116 -22.89 -1.83 17.58
CA ASP A 116 -23.94 -2.79 17.96
C ASP A 116 -24.37 -3.68 16.78
N ALA A 117 -24.62 -3.09 15.63
CA ALA A 117 -24.98 -3.82 14.41
C ALA A 117 -23.85 -4.74 13.95
N TYR A 118 -22.60 -4.27 14.00
CA TYR A 118 -21.41 -5.00 13.60
C TYR A 118 -21.14 -6.22 14.50
N GLU A 119 -21.13 -6.02 15.82
CA GLU A 119 -20.92 -7.09 16.79
C GLU A 119 -22.06 -8.12 16.79
N ASN A 120 -23.31 -7.64 16.68
CA ASN A 120 -24.44 -8.55 16.55
C ASN A 120 -24.37 -9.36 15.25
N PHE A 121 -23.98 -8.77 14.13
CA PHE A 121 -23.79 -9.45 12.86
C PHE A 121 -22.74 -10.55 12.99
N LYS A 122 -21.57 -10.24 13.54
CA LYS A 122 -20.50 -11.23 13.78
C LYS A 122 -21.01 -12.40 14.62
N ARG A 123 -21.67 -12.10 15.73
CA ARG A 123 -22.21 -13.10 16.65
C ARG A 123 -23.24 -14.01 16.00
N VAL A 124 -24.19 -13.46 15.23
CA VAL A 124 -25.29 -14.21 14.61
C VAL A 124 -24.79 -15.05 13.42
N ARG A 125 -23.85 -14.54 12.64
CA ARG A 125 -23.32 -15.20 11.44
C ARG A 125 -22.08 -16.06 11.69
N GLY A 126 -21.57 -16.08 12.93
CA GLY A 126 -20.31 -16.76 13.24
C GLY A 126 -19.11 -16.15 12.53
N LYS A 127 -19.12 -14.82 12.35
CA LYS A 127 -18.05 -14.08 11.67
C LYS A 127 -17.08 -13.48 12.66
N ILE A 128 -15.85 -13.28 12.19
CA ILE A 128 -14.76 -12.63 12.94
C ILE A 128 -14.09 -11.56 12.08
N ASP A 129 -13.48 -10.59 12.74
CA ASP A 129 -12.55 -9.65 12.12
C ASP A 129 -11.10 -9.94 12.50
N PHE A 130 -10.16 -9.15 11.97
CA PHE A 130 -8.74 -9.32 12.26
C PHE A 130 -8.38 -9.04 13.73
N THR A 131 -9.10 -8.13 14.39
CA THR A 131 -8.90 -7.83 15.82
C THR A 131 -9.36 -8.99 16.68
N ASP A 132 -10.51 -9.62 16.34
CA ASP A 132 -11.01 -10.80 17.04
C ASP A 132 -10.01 -11.95 17.05
N MET A 133 -9.24 -12.13 15.95
CA MET A 133 -8.22 -13.20 15.89
C MET A 133 -7.17 -13.03 16.99
N ILE A 134 -6.67 -11.81 17.15
CA ILE A 134 -5.67 -11.51 18.19
C ILE A 134 -6.30 -11.61 19.58
N GLU A 135 -7.51 -11.05 19.78
CA GLU A 135 -8.22 -11.15 21.07
C GLU A 135 -8.49 -12.59 21.48
N GLU A 136 -8.89 -13.44 20.53
CA GLU A 136 -9.10 -14.86 20.79
C GLU A 136 -7.80 -15.59 21.16
N PHE A 137 -6.69 -15.26 20.50
CA PHE A 137 -5.38 -15.80 20.89
C PHE A 137 -5.01 -15.39 22.31
N VAL A 138 -5.19 -14.12 22.64
CA VAL A 138 -4.94 -13.59 23.99
C VAL A 138 -5.87 -14.25 25.02
N ARG A 139 -7.14 -14.44 24.70
CA ARG A 139 -8.12 -15.08 25.59
C ARG A 139 -7.80 -16.54 25.88
N ARG A 140 -7.26 -17.28 24.90
CA ARG A 140 -6.86 -18.69 25.08
C ARG A 140 -5.67 -18.85 25.98
N ASP A 141 -4.80 -17.86 26.06
CA ASP A 141 -3.59 -17.84 26.90
C ASP A 141 -2.76 -19.12 26.77
N SER A 142 -2.57 -19.58 25.53
CA SER A 142 -1.87 -20.83 25.25
C SER A 142 -0.53 -20.53 24.59
N PRO A 143 0.58 -20.54 25.36
CA PRO A 143 1.91 -20.28 24.82
C PRO A 143 2.32 -21.37 23.82
N LEU A 144 3.10 -20.99 22.82
CA LEU A 144 3.70 -21.93 21.88
C LEU A 144 4.99 -22.52 22.50
N ASP A 145 5.24 -23.79 22.27
CA ASP A 145 6.51 -24.44 22.64
C ASP A 145 7.57 -24.11 21.57
N ILE A 146 8.32 -23.04 21.83
CA ILE A 146 9.35 -22.50 20.93
C ILE A 146 10.63 -22.20 21.70
N ASP A 147 11.79 -22.41 21.09
CA ASP A 147 13.11 -22.13 21.70
C ASP A 147 13.52 -20.65 21.59
N ALA A 148 13.09 -19.98 20.52
CA ALA A 148 13.45 -18.59 20.22
C ALA A 148 12.27 -17.81 19.66
N LEU A 149 12.15 -16.55 20.07
CA LEU A 149 11.19 -15.57 19.56
C LEU A 149 11.95 -14.37 18.98
N PHE A 150 11.74 -14.12 17.68
CA PHE A 150 12.22 -12.95 16.98
C PHE A 150 11.03 -12.10 16.54
N VAL A 151 11.02 -10.85 16.94
CA VAL A 151 9.94 -9.90 16.58
C VAL A 151 10.57 -8.73 15.84
N ASP A 152 10.25 -8.61 14.56
CA ASP A 152 10.71 -7.52 13.72
C ASP A 152 9.69 -6.38 13.67
N GLU A 153 10.16 -5.14 13.42
CA GLU A 153 9.34 -3.92 13.41
C GLU A 153 8.48 -3.75 14.68
N ALA A 154 9.03 -4.12 15.83
CA ALA A 154 8.31 -4.19 17.10
C ALA A 154 7.74 -2.84 17.57
N GLN A 155 8.27 -1.70 17.08
CA GLN A 155 7.75 -0.36 17.35
C GLN A 155 6.36 -0.10 16.73
N ASP A 156 5.91 -0.95 15.80
CA ASP A 156 4.60 -0.82 15.14
C ASP A 156 3.50 -1.66 15.80
N LEU A 157 3.85 -2.46 16.80
CA LEU A 157 2.88 -3.32 17.49
C LEU A 157 1.92 -2.50 18.34
N SER A 158 0.63 -2.81 18.22
CA SER A 158 -0.42 -2.24 19.07
C SER A 158 -0.37 -2.83 20.48
N THR A 159 -1.03 -2.19 21.44
CA THR A 159 -1.16 -2.68 22.82
C THR A 159 -1.71 -4.11 22.86
N LEU A 160 -2.75 -4.39 22.06
CA LEU A 160 -3.32 -5.74 21.95
C LEU A 160 -2.32 -6.76 21.38
N GLN A 161 -1.52 -6.38 20.39
CA GLN A 161 -0.47 -7.24 19.87
C GLN A 161 0.65 -7.48 20.88
N TRP A 162 0.98 -6.51 21.72
CA TRP A 162 1.91 -6.68 22.83
C TRP A 162 1.37 -7.67 23.88
N GLU A 163 0.06 -7.73 24.12
CA GLU A 163 -0.53 -8.79 24.96
C GLU A 163 -0.30 -10.18 24.34
N MET A 164 -0.52 -10.32 23.02
CA MET A 164 -0.21 -11.58 22.34
C MET A 164 1.29 -11.93 22.45
N ILE A 165 2.18 -10.96 22.28
CA ILE A 165 3.63 -11.14 22.46
C ILE A 165 3.93 -11.59 23.89
N SER A 166 3.25 -11.07 24.92
CA SER A 166 3.51 -11.46 26.32
C SER A 166 3.19 -12.94 26.60
N ILE A 167 2.24 -13.52 25.86
CA ILE A 167 1.97 -14.97 25.89
C ILE A 167 3.08 -15.74 25.17
N LEU A 168 3.47 -15.30 23.99
CA LEU A 168 4.53 -15.94 23.19
C LEU A 168 5.90 -15.92 23.88
N ARG A 169 6.14 -14.97 24.79
CA ARG A 169 7.38 -14.84 25.56
C ARG A 169 7.52 -15.83 26.73
N GLN A 170 6.51 -16.61 27.03
CA GLN A 170 6.52 -17.47 28.22
C GLN A 170 7.46 -18.68 28.10
N THR A 171 7.68 -19.19 26.88
CA THR A 171 8.45 -20.41 26.64
C THR A 171 9.86 -20.18 26.11
N PRO A 172 10.14 -19.25 25.20
CA PRO A 172 11.43 -19.16 24.52
C PRO A 172 12.55 -18.69 25.47
N ARG A 173 13.70 -19.35 25.35
CA ARG A 173 14.93 -18.96 26.06
C ARG A 173 15.60 -17.74 25.44
N ILE A 174 15.45 -17.58 24.12
CA ILE A 174 16.02 -16.48 23.34
C ILE A 174 14.86 -15.59 22.90
N GLN A 175 14.95 -14.30 23.20
CA GLN A 175 13.95 -13.30 22.80
C GLN A 175 14.67 -12.09 22.22
N ILE A 176 14.42 -11.80 20.95
CA ILE A 176 15.03 -10.68 20.24
C ILE A 176 13.91 -9.83 19.63
N PHE A 177 13.91 -8.54 19.98
CA PHE A 177 12.99 -7.55 19.44
C PHE A 177 13.80 -6.53 18.63
N THR A 178 13.48 -6.42 17.34
CA THR A 178 14.11 -5.44 16.46
C THR A 178 13.13 -4.34 16.12
N GLY A 179 13.63 -3.11 15.96
CA GLY A 179 12.80 -1.99 15.61
C GLY A 179 13.52 -0.64 15.77
N ASP A 180 12.89 0.39 15.28
CA ASP A 180 13.36 1.77 15.35
C ASP A 180 12.23 2.69 15.78
N ASP A 181 12.29 3.22 16.99
CA ASP A 181 11.27 4.12 17.52
C ASP A 181 11.17 5.46 16.78
N ASP A 182 12.23 5.86 16.04
CA ASP A 182 12.15 7.01 15.13
C ASP A 182 11.34 6.70 13.87
N GLN A 183 11.13 5.43 13.54
CA GLN A 183 10.29 4.95 12.44
C GLN A 183 8.90 4.49 12.87
N ALA A 184 8.50 4.77 14.10
CA ALA A 184 7.18 4.41 14.63
C ALA A 184 6.10 5.38 14.08
N ILE A 185 5.59 5.08 12.89
CA ILE A 185 4.58 5.91 12.20
C ILE A 185 3.18 5.28 12.18
N MET A 186 3.00 4.09 12.76
CA MET A 186 1.72 3.36 12.76
C MET A 186 0.85 3.66 13.99
N GLY A 187 1.02 4.83 14.62
CA GLY A 187 0.21 5.24 15.78
C GLY A 187 -1.31 5.28 15.51
N PHE A 188 -1.71 5.55 14.27
CA PHE A 188 -3.11 5.51 13.83
C PHE A 188 -3.70 4.08 13.78
N GLN A 189 -2.86 3.04 13.83
CA GLN A 189 -3.26 1.64 13.97
C GLN A 189 -3.15 1.12 15.41
N GLY A 190 -2.79 2.00 16.35
CA GLY A 190 -2.68 1.65 17.76
C GLY A 190 -1.28 1.26 18.23
N ALA A 191 -0.23 1.52 17.44
CA ALA A 191 1.15 1.22 17.81
C ALA A 191 1.52 1.84 19.16
N ASP A 192 2.13 1.02 20.03
CA ASP A 192 2.59 1.40 21.36
C ASP A 192 4.13 1.45 21.40
N VAL A 193 4.67 2.60 21.04
CA VAL A 193 6.11 2.86 21.02
C VAL A 193 6.75 2.72 22.40
N LYS A 194 6.00 3.07 23.47
CA LYS A 194 6.51 2.94 24.84
C LYS A 194 6.66 1.48 25.27
N ALA A 195 5.72 0.63 24.86
CA ALA A 195 5.83 -0.81 25.08
C ALA A 195 7.09 -1.35 24.39
N PHE A 196 7.37 -0.96 23.14
CA PHE A 196 8.62 -1.33 22.46
C PHE A 196 9.85 -0.82 23.21
N GLN A 197 9.89 0.47 23.58
CA GLN A 197 11.04 1.04 24.30
C GLN A 197 11.31 0.35 25.63
N ASN A 198 10.33 -0.29 26.24
CA ASN A 198 10.42 -0.94 27.54
C ASN A 198 10.37 -2.48 27.48
N CYS A 199 10.33 -3.08 26.29
CA CYS A 199 10.11 -4.53 26.12
C CYS A 199 11.25 -5.40 26.68
N THR A 200 12.47 -4.86 26.79
CA THR A 200 13.63 -5.53 27.37
C THR A 200 14.56 -4.53 28.07
N PRO A 201 15.22 -4.94 29.19
CA PRO A 201 16.23 -4.11 29.82
C PRO A 201 17.55 -4.03 29.03
N ASN A 202 17.87 -5.09 28.29
CA ASN A 202 19.09 -5.16 27.48
C ASN A 202 18.79 -4.58 26.08
N LYS A 203 19.50 -3.53 25.70
CA LYS A 203 19.34 -2.85 24.41
C LYS A 203 20.69 -2.70 23.74
N GLU A 204 20.72 -3.01 22.47
CA GLU A 204 21.85 -2.79 21.60
C GLU A 204 21.41 -1.93 20.40
N VAL A 205 22.21 -0.95 20.04
CA VAL A 205 21.96 -0.09 18.90
C VAL A 205 22.82 -0.54 17.73
N LEU A 206 22.18 -0.91 16.61
CA LEU A 206 22.87 -1.16 15.36
C LEU A 206 23.29 0.19 14.77
N THR A 207 24.56 0.51 14.88
CA THR A 207 25.10 1.84 14.60
C THR A 207 25.37 2.10 13.12
N GLN A 208 25.48 1.06 12.28
CA GLN A 208 25.81 1.21 10.87
C GLN A 208 24.59 1.08 9.97
N SER A 209 24.32 2.13 9.19
CA SER A 209 23.34 2.04 8.09
C SER A 209 24.01 1.49 6.84
N PHE A 210 23.31 0.56 6.16
CA PHE A 210 23.71 0.04 4.86
C PHE A 210 22.88 0.63 3.70
N ARG A 211 22.07 1.64 3.99
CA ARG A 211 21.18 2.29 3.03
C ARG A 211 21.47 3.77 2.85
N VAL A 212 21.44 4.54 3.92
CA VAL A 212 21.37 6.00 3.89
C VAL A 212 22.75 6.59 3.64
N PRO A 213 22.95 7.38 2.56
CA PRO A 213 24.19 8.07 2.28
C PRO A 213 24.45 9.26 3.23
N GLN A 214 25.67 9.82 3.20
CA GLN A 214 26.11 10.86 4.15
C GLN A 214 25.27 12.14 4.06
N LYS A 215 24.99 12.66 2.85
CA LYS A 215 24.23 13.91 2.71
C LYS A 215 22.75 13.78 3.11
N PRO A 216 21.99 12.74 2.69
CA PRO A 216 20.67 12.48 3.23
C PRO A 216 20.63 12.22 4.73
N TYR A 217 21.70 11.62 5.30
CA TYR A 217 21.82 11.41 6.74
C TYR A 217 21.83 12.73 7.51
N GLU A 218 22.50 13.79 7.02
CA GLU A 218 22.51 15.12 7.67
C GLU A 218 21.07 15.63 7.89
N ILE A 219 20.21 15.50 6.87
CA ILE A 219 18.78 15.87 6.95
C ILE A 219 18.02 14.94 7.91
N ALA A 220 18.25 13.62 7.81
CA ALA A 220 17.58 12.65 8.67
C ALA A 220 17.93 12.87 10.15
N ASN A 221 19.20 13.16 10.44
CA ASN A 221 19.68 13.45 11.79
C ASN A 221 19.05 14.72 12.36
N ASP A 222 18.94 15.79 11.54
CA ASP A 222 18.27 17.02 11.96
C ASP A 222 16.79 16.77 12.31
N ILE A 223 16.07 16.03 11.47
CA ILE A 223 14.67 15.67 11.74
C ILE A 223 14.55 14.81 13.00
N SER A 224 15.40 13.79 13.16
CA SER A 224 15.33 12.88 14.30
C SER A 224 15.63 13.58 15.63
N ASN A 225 16.49 14.61 15.63
CA ASN A 225 16.77 15.40 16.81
C ASN A 225 15.59 16.28 17.29
N ARG A 226 14.57 16.47 16.44
CA ARG A 226 13.32 17.13 16.81
C ARG A 226 12.33 16.18 17.50
N ILE A 227 12.55 14.86 17.44
CA ILE A 227 11.68 13.85 18.06
C ILE A 227 11.96 13.80 19.55
N ARG A 228 10.93 14.09 20.35
CA ARG A 228 10.99 13.99 21.81
C ARG A 228 10.69 12.56 22.26
N GLY A 229 11.28 12.13 23.36
CA GLY A 229 11.02 10.82 23.94
C GLY A 229 11.53 9.63 23.11
N ARG A 230 12.43 9.87 22.17
CA ARG A 230 13.14 8.82 21.43
C ARG A 230 14.19 8.13 22.31
N ALA A 231 14.48 6.86 22.04
CA ALA A 231 15.60 6.17 22.67
C ALA A 231 16.92 6.81 22.23
N PRO A 232 17.86 7.08 23.15
CA PRO A 232 19.17 7.61 22.79
C PRO A 232 19.90 6.62 21.87
N LYS A 233 20.23 7.07 20.66
CA LYS A 233 20.96 6.27 19.67
C LYS A 233 21.77 7.15 18.75
N ILE A 234 22.93 6.65 18.37
CA ILE A 234 23.80 7.24 17.36
C ILE A 234 23.99 6.18 16.28
N TRP A 235 23.84 6.57 15.04
CA TRP A 235 24.08 5.72 13.89
C TRP A 235 24.86 6.45 12.81
N HIS A 236 25.50 5.71 11.93
CA HIS A 236 26.39 6.23 10.90
C HIS A 236 25.84 5.90 9.51
N PRO A 237 25.94 6.82 8.56
CA PRO A 237 25.56 6.59 7.18
C PRO A 237 26.51 5.61 6.49
N THR A 238 26.17 5.22 5.25
CA THR A 238 27.11 4.47 4.39
C THR A 238 28.31 5.35 4.03
N GLU A 239 29.37 4.74 3.46
CA GLU A 239 30.53 5.47 2.93
C GLU A 239 30.19 6.33 1.70
N HIS A 240 29.07 6.03 1.03
CA HIS A 240 28.60 6.78 -0.13
C HIS A 240 28.17 8.19 0.27
N GLN A 241 28.67 9.21 -0.44
CA GLN A 241 28.35 10.62 -0.16
C GLN A 241 26.86 10.92 -0.38
N GLY A 242 26.28 10.39 -1.45
CA GLY A 242 24.94 10.76 -1.89
C GLY A 242 24.81 12.22 -2.25
N SER A 243 23.59 12.68 -2.43
CA SER A 243 23.30 14.10 -2.63
C SER A 243 21.92 14.50 -2.11
N VAL A 244 21.78 15.80 -1.78
CA VAL A 244 20.49 16.43 -1.49
C VAL A 244 20.30 17.55 -2.50
N ARG A 245 19.15 17.59 -3.15
CA ARG A 245 18.81 18.60 -4.16
C ARG A 245 17.46 19.22 -3.81
N TRP A 246 17.42 20.54 -3.83
CA TRP A 246 16.22 21.32 -3.63
C TRP A 246 15.65 21.77 -4.97
N HIS A 247 14.33 21.67 -5.13
CA HIS A 247 13.62 22.07 -6.33
C HIS A 247 12.47 23.00 -5.96
N ASN A 248 12.32 24.07 -6.71
CA ASN A 248 11.18 24.97 -6.53
C ASN A 248 9.94 24.43 -7.24
N HIS A 249 10.12 23.78 -8.37
CA HIS A 249 9.04 23.21 -9.18
C HIS A 249 9.27 21.76 -9.50
N PHE A 250 8.18 21.03 -9.67
CA PHE A 250 8.20 19.60 -9.97
C PHE A 250 8.93 19.28 -11.28
N GLU A 251 8.77 20.17 -12.27
CA GLU A 251 9.33 20.07 -13.61
C GLU A 251 10.86 20.20 -13.66
N GLU A 252 11.50 20.63 -12.56
CA GLU A 252 12.95 20.70 -12.42
C GLU A 252 13.60 19.35 -12.09
N ILE A 253 12.76 18.33 -11.78
CA ILE A 253 13.26 17.02 -11.34
C ILE A 253 13.62 16.18 -12.59
N PRO A 254 14.88 15.71 -12.71
CA PRO A 254 15.38 15.04 -13.90
C PRO A 254 14.94 13.55 -13.95
N LEU A 255 13.67 13.32 -14.27
CA LEU A 255 13.04 11.99 -14.26
C LEU A 255 13.43 11.07 -15.45
N GLU A 256 14.30 11.52 -16.34
CA GLU A 256 14.63 10.83 -17.60
C GLU A 256 15.31 9.47 -17.39
N THR A 257 16.08 9.32 -16.32
CA THR A 257 16.88 8.12 -16.05
C THR A 257 16.83 7.72 -14.59
N GLY A 258 17.13 6.46 -14.28
CA GLY A 258 17.19 5.95 -12.90
C GLY A 258 15.83 5.50 -12.35
N GLU A 259 15.85 4.96 -11.14
CA GLU A 259 14.65 4.57 -10.39
C GLU A 259 14.26 5.68 -9.42
N TRP A 260 12.96 5.94 -9.32
CA TRP A 260 12.41 7.07 -8.58
C TRP A 260 11.25 6.65 -7.69
N CYS A 261 11.26 7.15 -6.45
CA CYS A 261 10.09 7.06 -5.60
C CYS A 261 9.67 8.47 -5.16
N LEU A 262 8.45 8.85 -5.53
CA LEU A 262 7.81 10.08 -5.10
C LEU A 262 6.98 9.80 -3.87
N LEU A 263 7.29 10.47 -2.77
CA LEU A 263 6.69 10.26 -1.46
C LEU A 263 5.93 11.50 -1.00
N ALA A 264 4.68 11.30 -0.63
CA ALA A 264 3.85 12.35 -0.05
C ALA A 264 3.16 11.86 1.22
N ARG A 265 2.69 12.81 2.05
CA ARG A 265 2.04 12.49 3.32
C ARG A 265 0.70 11.81 3.16
N THR A 266 -0.04 12.13 2.10
CA THR A 266 -1.43 11.70 1.93
C THR A 266 -1.73 11.26 0.50
N ASN A 267 -2.71 10.36 0.35
CA ASN A 267 -3.18 9.88 -0.96
C ASN A 267 -3.68 11.00 -1.88
N ARG A 268 -4.20 12.09 -1.30
CA ARG A 268 -4.61 13.27 -2.06
C ARG A 268 -3.43 13.91 -2.78
N ILE A 269 -2.33 14.13 -2.06
CA ILE A 269 -1.12 14.75 -2.61
C ILE A 269 -0.48 13.78 -3.61
N VAL A 270 -0.43 12.47 -3.28
CA VAL A 270 0.00 11.41 -4.21
C VAL A 270 -0.79 11.47 -5.52
N SER A 271 -2.13 11.64 -5.45
CA SER A 271 -2.96 11.76 -6.65
C SER A 271 -2.66 13.01 -7.46
N GLN A 272 -2.39 14.15 -6.81
CA GLN A 272 -1.99 15.39 -7.49
C GLN A 272 -0.66 15.21 -8.25
N CYS A 273 0.33 14.57 -7.62
CA CYS A 273 1.61 14.27 -8.26
C CYS A 273 1.46 13.25 -9.41
N ALA A 274 0.64 12.21 -9.20
CA ALA A 274 0.35 11.22 -10.23
C ALA A 274 -0.33 11.86 -11.48
N ASN A 275 -1.21 12.84 -11.27
CA ASN A 275 -1.82 13.58 -12.39
C ASN A 275 -0.77 14.41 -13.13
N LYS A 276 0.13 15.10 -12.44
CA LYS A 276 1.24 15.83 -13.10
C LYS A 276 2.10 14.90 -13.95
N LEU A 277 2.51 13.76 -13.39
CA LEU A 277 3.27 12.75 -14.16
C LEU A 277 2.50 12.26 -15.39
N ARG A 278 1.18 12.05 -15.25
CA ARG A 278 0.30 11.63 -16.33
C ARG A 278 0.22 12.70 -17.44
N ASP A 279 0.04 13.96 -17.07
CA ASP A 279 -0.05 15.08 -18.00
C ASP A 279 1.24 15.26 -18.81
N GLU A 280 2.37 15.02 -18.19
CA GLU A 280 3.70 15.02 -18.84
C GLU A 280 4.03 13.71 -19.61
N GLY A 281 3.19 12.70 -19.52
CA GLY A 281 3.36 11.42 -20.21
C GLY A 281 4.37 10.47 -19.55
N TRP A 282 4.68 10.63 -18.25
CA TRP A 282 5.50 9.68 -17.51
C TRP A 282 4.74 8.41 -17.15
N VAL A 283 5.36 7.25 -17.34
CA VAL A 283 4.84 5.98 -16.83
C VAL A 283 5.27 5.80 -15.38
N TYR A 284 4.31 5.54 -14.52
CA TYR A 284 4.55 5.34 -13.08
C TYR A 284 3.79 4.12 -12.54
N SER A 285 4.18 3.65 -11.38
CA SER A 285 3.41 2.69 -10.60
C SER A 285 2.82 3.36 -9.36
N ARG A 286 1.63 2.91 -8.97
CA ARG A 286 0.95 3.31 -7.74
C ARG A 286 0.28 2.09 -7.11
N PHE A 287 0.45 1.88 -5.81
CA PHE A 287 -0.06 0.69 -5.11
C PHE A 287 0.36 -0.65 -5.77
N GLY A 288 1.56 -0.68 -6.37
CA GLY A 288 2.06 -1.87 -7.08
C GLY A 288 1.45 -2.09 -8.47
N HIS A 289 0.62 -1.16 -8.96
CA HIS A 289 -0.01 -1.25 -10.28
C HIS A 289 0.55 -0.17 -11.22
N PRO A 290 0.92 -0.53 -12.48
CA PRO A 290 1.30 0.46 -13.48
C PRO A 290 0.15 1.43 -13.80
N SER A 291 0.50 2.68 -14.09
CA SER A 291 -0.44 3.75 -14.49
C SER A 291 -1.17 3.47 -15.81
N ILE A 292 -0.57 2.68 -16.67
CA ILE A 292 -1.22 2.10 -17.85
C ILE A 292 -1.53 0.65 -17.51
N PRO A 293 -2.81 0.21 -17.52
CA PRO A 293 -3.17 -1.16 -17.23
C PRO A 293 -2.47 -2.15 -18.17
N PRO A 294 -1.79 -3.19 -17.66
CA PRO A 294 -1.05 -4.13 -18.52
C PRO A 294 -1.91 -4.74 -19.62
N LYS A 295 -3.16 -5.09 -19.34
CA LYS A 295 -4.10 -5.62 -20.35
C LYS A 295 -4.40 -4.62 -21.47
N ALA A 296 -4.49 -3.32 -21.16
CA ALA A 296 -4.68 -2.29 -22.19
C ALA A 296 -3.43 -2.17 -23.07
N TYR A 297 -2.26 -2.17 -22.45
CA TYR A 297 -0.98 -2.15 -23.16
C TYR A 297 -0.79 -3.40 -24.03
N ASP A 298 -1.13 -4.59 -23.54
CA ASP A 298 -1.08 -5.82 -24.32
C ASP A 298 -2.07 -5.79 -25.48
N ALA A 299 -3.27 -5.26 -25.30
CA ALA A 299 -4.25 -5.08 -26.38
C ALA A 299 -3.74 -4.12 -27.47
N ILE A 300 -3.07 -3.04 -27.08
CA ILE A 300 -2.45 -2.08 -28.01
C ILE A 300 -1.34 -2.77 -28.82
N ASN A 301 -0.41 -3.45 -28.16
CA ASN A 301 0.69 -4.13 -28.83
C ASN A 301 0.19 -5.24 -29.75
N SER A 302 -0.81 -6.00 -29.32
CA SER A 302 -1.41 -7.06 -30.13
C SER A 302 -2.11 -6.47 -31.37
N TRP A 303 -2.84 -5.35 -31.23
CA TRP A 303 -3.43 -4.68 -32.38
C TRP A 303 -2.36 -4.20 -33.37
N GLU A 304 -1.30 -3.54 -32.88
CA GLU A 304 -0.19 -3.08 -33.73
C GLU A 304 0.55 -4.26 -34.41
N ALA A 305 0.66 -5.41 -33.75
CA ALA A 305 1.22 -6.62 -34.34
C ALA A 305 0.30 -7.15 -35.47
N TRP A 306 -1.02 -7.16 -35.27
CA TRP A 306 -1.98 -7.51 -36.32
C TRP A 306 -1.88 -6.60 -37.55
N MET A 307 -1.77 -5.29 -37.30
CA MET A 307 -1.59 -4.30 -38.37
C MET A 307 -0.30 -4.48 -39.16
N LYS A 308 0.72 -5.12 -38.57
CA LYS A 308 1.98 -5.51 -39.24
C LYS A 308 1.91 -6.89 -39.91
N GLY A 309 0.76 -7.55 -39.91
CA GLY A 309 0.54 -8.85 -40.55
C GLY A 309 0.91 -10.07 -39.71
N HIS A 310 1.19 -9.92 -38.42
CA HIS A 310 1.41 -11.06 -37.52
C HIS A 310 0.09 -11.77 -37.19
N SER A 311 0.12 -13.08 -36.95
CA SER A 311 -1.00 -13.81 -36.40
C SER A 311 -0.99 -13.75 -34.87
N LEU A 312 -2.17 -13.75 -34.23
CA LEU A 312 -2.34 -13.64 -32.80
C LEU A 312 -3.05 -14.85 -32.20
N ASP A 313 -2.67 -15.20 -30.99
CA ASP A 313 -3.35 -16.22 -30.20
C ASP A 313 -4.71 -15.73 -29.69
N VAL A 314 -5.53 -16.69 -29.24
CA VAL A 314 -6.90 -16.45 -28.75
C VAL A 314 -6.93 -15.46 -27.58
N GLN A 315 -5.94 -15.51 -26.67
CA GLN A 315 -5.91 -14.64 -25.50
C GLN A 315 -5.60 -13.18 -25.88
N SER A 316 -4.68 -12.97 -26.79
CA SER A 316 -4.37 -11.65 -27.36
C SER A 316 -5.58 -11.03 -28.05
N ILE A 317 -6.34 -11.83 -28.81
CA ILE A 317 -7.58 -11.37 -29.47
C ILE A 317 -8.68 -11.04 -28.44
N LYS A 318 -8.85 -11.86 -27.39
CA LYS A 318 -9.76 -11.54 -26.28
C LYS A 318 -9.42 -10.21 -25.62
N ASN A 319 -8.13 -9.93 -25.43
CA ASN A 319 -7.67 -8.67 -24.84
C ASN A 319 -8.02 -7.48 -25.75
N ILE A 320 -7.80 -7.57 -27.06
CA ILE A 320 -8.20 -6.55 -28.04
C ILE A 320 -9.70 -6.29 -27.95
N TYR A 321 -10.53 -7.36 -28.03
CA TYR A 321 -12.00 -7.23 -28.02
C TYR A 321 -12.54 -6.67 -26.69
N ALA A 322 -11.84 -6.88 -25.57
CA ALA A 322 -12.22 -6.29 -24.29
C ALA A 322 -12.22 -4.76 -24.34
N TYR A 323 -11.36 -4.16 -25.16
CA TYR A 323 -11.24 -2.71 -25.33
C TYR A 323 -11.95 -2.15 -26.58
N MET A 324 -12.58 -3.00 -27.40
CA MET A 324 -13.39 -2.58 -28.54
C MET A 324 -14.85 -2.41 -28.16
N ASP A 325 -15.54 -1.52 -28.86
CA ASP A 325 -17.00 -1.40 -28.77
C ASP A 325 -17.69 -2.50 -29.54
N ALA A 326 -18.73 -3.09 -28.94
CA ALA A 326 -19.57 -4.08 -29.62
C ALA A 326 -20.29 -3.44 -30.82
N ASN A 327 -20.47 -4.21 -31.89
CA ASN A 327 -21.05 -3.83 -33.16
C ASN A 327 -20.20 -2.84 -34.00
N VAL A 328 -19.13 -2.29 -33.47
CA VAL A 328 -18.14 -1.45 -34.19
C VAL A 328 -16.84 -2.27 -34.37
N GLY A 329 -16.28 -2.77 -33.31
CA GLY A 329 -15.05 -3.56 -33.36
C GLY A 329 -15.28 -5.04 -33.68
N TYR A 330 -16.39 -5.62 -33.20
CA TYR A 330 -16.77 -7.01 -33.44
C TYR A 330 -18.31 -7.19 -33.49
N ARG A 331 -18.79 -8.24 -34.17
CA ARG A 331 -20.21 -8.56 -34.29
C ARG A 331 -20.83 -8.90 -32.93
N LYS A 332 -22.12 -8.56 -32.77
CA LYS A 332 -22.91 -8.95 -31.60
C LYS A 332 -22.86 -10.48 -31.41
N GLY A 333 -22.58 -10.93 -30.19
CA GLY A 333 -22.41 -12.34 -29.86
C GLY A 333 -20.97 -12.88 -29.95
N TYR A 334 -20.02 -12.11 -30.47
CA TYR A 334 -18.61 -12.46 -30.59
C TYR A 334 -17.71 -11.77 -29.57
N GLY A 335 -18.26 -11.24 -28.49
CA GLY A 335 -17.47 -10.60 -27.45
C GLY A 335 -16.47 -11.52 -26.75
N PRO A 336 -15.55 -10.98 -25.96
CA PRO A 336 -14.44 -11.75 -25.37
C PRO A 336 -14.87 -12.87 -24.41
N ARG A 337 -16.13 -12.83 -23.93
CA ARG A 337 -16.76 -13.88 -23.09
C ARG A 337 -17.72 -14.77 -23.86
N SER A 338 -17.75 -14.70 -25.18
CA SER A 338 -18.65 -15.52 -26.01
C SER A 338 -18.21 -16.98 -26.08
N LYS A 339 -19.14 -17.88 -26.42
CA LYS A 339 -18.86 -19.31 -26.65
C LYS A 339 -17.81 -19.51 -27.76
N THR A 340 -17.70 -18.59 -28.69
CA THR A 340 -16.71 -18.61 -29.77
C THR A 340 -15.28 -18.66 -29.22
N PHE A 341 -15.01 -18.00 -28.08
CA PHE A 341 -13.70 -17.97 -27.44
C PHE A 341 -13.56 -19.02 -26.33
N LEU A 342 -14.65 -19.44 -25.70
CA LEU A 342 -14.61 -20.41 -24.58
C LEU A 342 -14.20 -21.82 -25.01
N ASN A 343 -14.50 -22.20 -26.26
CA ASN A 343 -14.30 -23.53 -26.78
C ASN A 343 -13.09 -23.66 -27.71
N ARG A 344 -12.20 -22.66 -27.76
CA ARG A 344 -11.00 -22.70 -28.60
C ARG A 344 -9.75 -22.91 -27.77
N GLU A 345 -8.82 -23.70 -28.30
CA GLU A 345 -7.48 -23.88 -27.74
C GLU A 345 -6.74 -22.56 -27.79
N GLU A 346 -6.03 -22.23 -26.73
CA GLU A 346 -5.37 -20.92 -26.56
C GLU A 346 -4.21 -20.71 -27.56
N ASP A 347 -3.56 -21.79 -28.01
CA ASP A 347 -2.38 -21.75 -28.87
C ASP A 347 -2.70 -21.58 -30.38
N ILE A 348 -3.97 -21.59 -30.77
CA ILE A 348 -4.36 -21.37 -32.17
C ILE A 348 -4.14 -19.92 -32.55
N LEU A 349 -3.37 -19.71 -33.62
CA LEU A 349 -3.07 -18.40 -34.16
C LEU A 349 -4.03 -18.00 -35.29
N PHE A 350 -4.50 -16.76 -35.25
CA PHE A 350 -5.42 -16.18 -36.25
C PHE A 350 -4.80 -14.97 -36.91
N SER A 351 -4.80 -14.97 -38.25
CA SER A 351 -4.60 -13.74 -39.01
C SER A 351 -5.79 -12.79 -38.84
N MET A 352 -5.66 -11.55 -39.22
CA MET A 352 -6.77 -10.59 -39.16
C MET A 352 -7.96 -11.03 -40.04
N ASP A 353 -7.71 -11.61 -41.21
CA ASP A 353 -8.74 -12.10 -42.09
C ASP A 353 -9.48 -13.33 -41.54
N GLN A 354 -8.76 -14.23 -40.89
CA GLN A 354 -9.37 -15.35 -40.18
C GLN A 354 -10.22 -14.82 -38.98
N ALA A 355 -9.77 -13.82 -38.29
CA ALA A 355 -10.56 -13.20 -37.22
C ALA A 355 -11.82 -12.51 -37.74
N ARG A 356 -11.80 -11.93 -38.94
CA ARG A 356 -12.97 -11.37 -39.61
C ARG A 356 -14.00 -12.45 -39.98
N SER A 357 -13.54 -13.55 -40.53
CA SER A 357 -14.42 -14.65 -40.95
C SER A 357 -14.94 -15.50 -39.78
N GLU A 358 -14.09 -15.84 -38.82
CA GLU A 358 -14.39 -16.83 -37.78
C GLU A 358 -14.70 -16.23 -36.40
N LEU A 359 -14.10 -15.09 -36.06
CA LEU A 359 -14.21 -14.45 -34.74
C LEU A 359 -15.05 -13.17 -34.77
N GLY A 360 -15.63 -12.85 -35.93
CA GLY A 360 -16.56 -11.74 -36.06
C GLY A 360 -15.92 -10.34 -35.92
N LEU A 361 -14.63 -10.21 -36.22
CA LEU A 361 -13.95 -8.90 -36.27
C LEU A 361 -14.61 -8.02 -37.34
N CYS A 362 -15.04 -6.82 -36.94
CA CYS A 362 -15.64 -5.83 -37.80
C CYS A 362 -14.74 -4.58 -38.01
N ALA A 363 -13.79 -4.37 -37.08
CA ALA A 363 -12.94 -3.20 -37.10
C ALA A 363 -12.20 -3.07 -38.45
N MET A 364 -12.24 -1.85 -39.01
CA MET A 364 -11.43 -1.48 -40.15
C MET A 364 -9.96 -1.35 -39.73
N GLU A 365 -9.05 -1.45 -40.70
CA GLU A 365 -7.67 -1.11 -40.48
C GLU A 365 -7.54 0.35 -40.02
N GLY A 366 -6.79 0.55 -38.90
CA GLY A 366 -6.65 1.86 -38.30
C GLY A 366 -5.70 1.83 -37.12
N ARG A 367 -5.35 2.99 -36.62
CA ARG A 367 -4.49 3.09 -35.45
C ARG A 367 -5.22 2.58 -34.20
N TRP A 368 -4.49 1.98 -33.26
CA TRP A 368 -5.07 1.40 -32.04
C TRP A 368 -6.03 2.38 -31.30
N HIS A 369 -5.70 3.67 -31.24
CA HIS A 369 -6.50 4.69 -30.55
C HIS A 369 -7.83 5.02 -31.26
N GLU A 370 -7.97 4.66 -32.53
CA GLU A 370 -9.21 4.78 -33.29
C GLU A 370 -10.11 3.57 -33.05
N VAL A 371 -9.51 2.38 -32.92
CA VAL A 371 -10.20 1.10 -32.89
C VAL A 371 -10.56 0.64 -31.48
N LEU A 372 -9.70 0.88 -30.49
CA LEU A 372 -9.94 0.52 -29.09
C LEU A 372 -10.83 1.57 -28.40
N GLY A 373 -12.13 1.58 -28.74
CA GLY A 373 -13.10 2.62 -28.38
C GLY A 373 -13.32 2.76 -26.86
N LYS A 374 -13.22 1.65 -26.11
CA LYS A 374 -13.42 1.65 -24.64
C LYS A 374 -12.28 2.27 -23.84
N ILE A 375 -11.15 2.59 -24.45
CA ILE A 375 -10.15 3.44 -23.82
C ILE A 375 -10.61 4.88 -24.00
N ASP A 376 -10.84 5.60 -22.90
CA ASP A 376 -11.30 7.00 -22.95
C ASP A 376 -10.25 7.93 -23.59
N LYS A 377 -10.70 9.10 -24.03
CA LYS A 377 -9.89 10.04 -24.80
C LYS A 377 -8.65 10.54 -24.06
N ASP A 378 -8.78 10.82 -22.75
CA ASP A 378 -7.68 11.33 -21.94
C ASP A 378 -6.64 10.25 -21.70
N THR A 379 -7.08 9.00 -21.45
CA THR A 379 -6.20 7.84 -21.33
C THR A 379 -5.48 7.54 -22.65
N LYS A 380 -6.16 7.66 -23.82
CA LYS A 380 -5.50 7.54 -25.13
C LYS A 380 -4.39 8.57 -25.32
N HIS A 381 -4.67 9.82 -24.97
CA HIS A 381 -3.68 10.89 -25.07
C HIS A 381 -2.46 10.63 -24.17
N TYR A 382 -2.71 10.24 -22.93
CA TYR A 382 -1.66 9.85 -21.99
C TYR A 382 -0.80 8.70 -22.53
N ILE A 383 -1.43 7.60 -23.00
CA ILE A 383 -0.70 6.45 -23.53
C ILE A 383 0.15 6.85 -24.74
N LEU A 384 -0.37 7.67 -25.66
CA LEU A 384 0.40 8.16 -26.80
C LEU A 384 1.65 8.94 -26.38
N ASN A 385 1.55 9.80 -25.37
CA ASN A 385 2.68 10.55 -24.84
C ASN A 385 3.69 9.61 -24.15
N ALA A 386 3.22 8.67 -23.35
CA ALA A 386 4.06 7.68 -22.65
C ALA A 386 4.82 6.79 -23.64
N LEU A 387 4.18 6.31 -24.70
CA LEU A 387 4.83 5.51 -25.74
C LEU A 387 5.91 6.29 -26.52
N ARG A 388 5.73 7.60 -26.71
CA ARG A 388 6.74 8.48 -27.35
C ARG A 388 7.99 8.63 -26.49
N ARG A 389 7.87 8.59 -25.16
CA ARG A 389 9.01 8.62 -24.23
C ARG A 389 9.80 7.32 -24.23
N GLY A 390 9.19 6.20 -24.60
CA GLY A 390 9.84 4.89 -24.66
C GLY A 390 10.00 4.21 -23.29
N ASP A 391 9.31 4.65 -22.26
CA ASP A 391 9.32 4.05 -20.93
C ASP A 391 8.73 2.63 -20.93
N ASN A 392 9.25 1.76 -20.07
CA ASN A 392 8.70 0.42 -19.90
C ASN A 392 7.38 0.44 -19.16
N VAL A 393 6.27 0.25 -19.87
CA VAL A 393 4.92 0.29 -19.31
C VAL A 393 4.68 -0.82 -18.28
N LYS A 394 5.26 -2.00 -18.46
CA LYS A 394 5.07 -3.15 -17.56
C LYS A 394 5.91 -3.05 -16.29
N LYS A 395 7.04 -2.34 -16.35
CA LYS A 395 7.95 -2.12 -15.23
C LYS A 395 8.33 -0.63 -15.15
N PRO A 396 7.42 0.22 -14.65
CA PRO A 396 7.68 1.64 -14.49
C PRO A 396 8.88 1.91 -13.58
N ARG A 397 9.69 2.89 -13.95
CA ARG A 397 10.84 3.35 -13.13
C ARG A 397 10.44 4.32 -12.02
N ILE A 398 9.26 4.92 -12.13
CA ILE A 398 8.75 5.91 -11.18
C ILE A 398 7.67 5.23 -10.33
N THR A 399 7.83 5.26 -9.02
CA THR A 399 6.82 4.83 -8.06
C THR A 399 6.26 6.05 -7.34
N VAL A 400 4.94 6.13 -7.22
CA VAL A 400 4.26 7.20 -6.48
C VAL A 400 3.54 6.56 -5.30
N SER A 401 3.87 6.99 -4.10
CA SER A 401 3.38 6.35 -2.87
C SER A 401 3.20 7.35 -1.74
N THR A 402 2.43 6.96 -0.73
CA THR A 402 2.51 7.66 0.54
C THR A 402 3.78 7.24 1.29
N ILE A 403 4.22 8.10 2.22
CA ILE A 403 5.36 7.79 3.08
C ILE A 403 5.09 6.51 3.90
N HIS A 404 3.86 6.33 4.38
CA HIS A 404 3.47 5.16 5.16
C HIS A 404 3.57 3.86 4.36
N SER A 405 3.05 3.86 3.14
CA SER A 405 3.10 2.67 2.25
C SER A 405 4.51 2.34 1.77
N MET A 406 5.44 3.31 1.80
CA MET A 406 6.85 3.11 1.45
C MET A 406 7.72 2.66 2.63
N LYS A 407 7.15 2.55 3.82
CA LYS A 407 7.89 2.02 4.99
C LYS A 407 8.41 0.61 4.66
N GLY A 408 9.67 0.34 5.02
CA GLY A 408 10.37 -0.90 4.64
C GLY A 408 10.95 -0.91 3.21
N GLY A 409 10.48 -0.01 2.32
CA GLY A 409 11.02 0.12 0.96
C GLY A 409 12.26 1.03 0.88
N GLU A 410 12.89 1.05 -0.28
CA GLU A 410 14.06 1.89 -0.59
C GLU A 410 14.13 2.18 -2.08
N CYS A 411 14.80 3.25 -2.46
CA CYS A 411 14.97 3.66 -3.86
C CYS A 411 16.25 4.50 -4.03
N ASP A 412 16.80 4.53 -5.24
CA ASP A 412 18.00 5.31 -5.52
C ASP A 412 17.73 6.81 -5.43
N ASN A 413 16.61 7.26 -6.02
CA ASN A 413 16.21 8.66 -5.99
C ASN A 413 14.86 8.79 -5.27
N ILE A 414 14.84 9.53 -4.19
CA ILE A 414 13.63 9.83 -3.42
C ILE A 414 13.23 11.28 -3.62
N ILE A 415 11.98 11.52 -3.98
CA ILE A 415 11.37 12.85 -4.02
C ILE A 415 10.43 12.96 -2.83
N VAL A 416 10.65 13.93 -1.95
CA VAL A 416 9.78 14.20 -0.80
C VAL A 416 8.96 15.44 -1.05
N ILE A 417 7.63 15.29 -0.96
CA ILE A 417 6.66 16.38 -1.02
C ILE A 417 6.28 16.76 0.42
N PRO A 418 6.61 17.99 0.86
CA PRO A 418 6.43 18.39 2.26
C PRO A 418 4.99 18.77 2.62
N ASP A 419 4.11 18.87 1.64
CA ASP A 419 2.73 19.34 1.82
C ASP A 419 1.94 18.42 2.76
N LEU A 420 1.09 19.06 3.58
CA LEU A 420 0.20 18.40 4.52
C LEU A 420 -1.26 18.67 4.17
N SER A 421 -2.13 17.69 4.43
CA SER A 421 -3.57 17.94 4.40
C SER A 421 -3.97 18.88 5.55
N PRO A 422 -5.14 19.54 5.49
CA PRO A 422 -5.61 20.38 6.60
C PRO A 422 -5.66 19.64 7.94
N ALA A 423 -6.07 18.37 7.93
CA ALA A 423 -6.14 17.54 9.14
C ALA A 423 -4.73 17.19 9.66
N ALA A 424 -3.82 16.75 8.77
CA ALA A 424 -2.44 16.45 9.13
C ALA A 424 -1.71 17.71 9.66
N TYR A 425 -1.91 18.87 9.03
CA TYR A 425 -1.32 20.11 9.49
C TYR A 425 -1.86 20.54 10.88
N LYS A 426 -3.18 20.38 11.11
CA LYS A 426 -3.76 20.65 12.43
C LYS A 426 -3.18 19.71 13.50
N ALA A 427 -3.02 18.43 13.19
CA ALA A 427 -2.41 17.44 14.08
C ALA A 427 -0.93 17.78 14.34
N TYR A 428 -0.17 18.13 13.31
CA TYR A 428 1.23 18.56 13.40
C TYR A 428 1.40 19.78 14.32
N ARG A 429 0.53 20.77 14.20
CA ARG A 429 0.56 21.97 15.06
C ARG A 429 0.26 21.67 16.53
N LYS A 430 -0.56 20.62 16.80
CA LYS A 430 -0.90 20.17 18.16
C LYS A 430 0.19 19.28 18.75
N ASN A 431 0.68 18.31 17.95
CA ASN A 431 1.72 17.37 18.36
C ASN A 431 2.60 17.03 17.13
N PRO A 432 3.81 17.62 17.03
CA PRO A 432 4.68 17.46 15.86
C PRO A 432 5.37 16.08 15.80
N GLU A 433 5.37 15.31 16.88
CA GLU A 433 6.16 14.09 17.02
C GLU A 433 5.88 13.07 15.90
N THR A 434 4.61 12.89 15.56
CA THR A 434 4.19 11.96 14.50
C THR A 434 4.75 12.38 13.15
N GLU A 435 4.65 13.67 12.81
CA GLU A 435 5.11 14.14 11.51
C GLU A 435 6.65 14.16 11.44
N HIS A 436 7.37 14.42 12.53
CA HIS A 436 8.82 14.24 12.57
C HIS A 436 9.22 12.81 12.20
N ARG A 437 8.57 11.80 12.78
CA ARG A 437 8.82 10.39 12.43
C ARG A 437 8.46 10.08 10.98
N VAL A 438 7.33 10.59 10.50
CA VAL A 438 6.88 10.36 9.11
C VAL A 438 7.92 10.91 8.13
N PHE A 439 8.38 12.14 8.32
CA PHE A 439 9.37 12.72 7.42
C PHE A 439 10.78 12.15 7.62
N TYR A 440 11.14 11.71 8.83
CA TYR A 440 12.34 10.91 9.04
C TYR A 440 12.31 9.61 8.21
N VAL A 441 11.17 8.89 8.22
CA VAL A 441 10.99 7.73 7.35
C VAL A 441 11.16 8.11 5.89
N ALA A 442 10.54 9.20 5.41
CA ALA A 442 10.61 9.62 4.02
C ALA A 442 12.06 9.83 3.55
N VAL A 443 12.83 10.62 4.29
CA VAL A 443 14.20 11.00 3.89
C VAL A 443 15.19 9.84 4.00
N THR A 444 14.90 8.86 4.86
CA THR A 444 15.75 7.67 5.04
C THR A 444 15.47 6.54 4.04
N ARG A 445 14.58 6.74 3.06
CA ARG A 445 14.31 5.72 2.01
C ARG A 445 15.34 5.74 0.88
N THR A 446 16.17 6.78 0.77
CA THR A 446 17.11 6.89 -0.34
C THR A 446 18.40 6.09 -0.13
N LYS A 447 18.89 5.52 -1.24
CA LYS A 447 20.23 4.93 -1.37
C LYS A 447 21.22 5.85 -2.09
N GLY A 448 20.76 6.93 -2.70
CA GLY A 448 21.58 7.82 -3.53
C GLY A 448 21.23 9.29 -3.34
N THR A 449 20.21 9.78 -4.02
CA THR A 449 19.84 11.19 -4.03
C THR A 449 18.50 11.44 -3.36
N LEU A 450 18.48 12.41 -2.45
CA LEU A 450 17.28 12.96 -1.86
C LEU A 450 16.91 14.26 -2.60
N HIS A 451 15.72 14.30 -3.18
CA HIS A 451 15.13 15.47 -3.81
C HIS A 451 14.04 16.03 -2.92
N LEU A 452 14.18 17.28 -2.51
CA LEU A 452 13.23 18.00 -1.65
C LEU A 452 12.51 19.04 -2.50
N LEU A 453 11.20 18.94 -2.60
CA LEU A 453 10.37 19.86 -3.37
C LEU A 453 9.87 20.97 -2.45
N SER A 454 9.89 22.22 -2.95
CA SER A 454 9.21 23.34 -2.28
C SER A 454 7.71 23.05 -2.15
N PRO A 455 7.07 23.53 -1.06
CA PRO A 455 5.65 23.31 -0.85
C PRO A 455 4.80 23.77 -2.04
N MET A 456 3.87 22.92 -2.47
CA MET A 456 2.90 23.23 -3.52
C MET A 456 1.64 23.90 -2.97
N ASP A 457 1.38 23.77 -1.66
CA ASP A 457 0.19 24.34 -1.01
C ASP A 457 0.35 25.84 -0.76
N THR A 458 -0.42 26.68 -1.47
CA THR A 458 -0.43 28.14 -1.32
C THR A 458 -0.91 28.64 0.06
N LYS A 459 -1.50 27.75 0.88
CA LYS A 459 -1.98 28.06 2.24
C LYS A 459 -0.93 27.81 3.33
N GLY A 460 0.29 27.44 2.95
CA GLY A 460 1.41 27.25 3.87
C GLY A 460 1.26 26.04 4.80
N ARG A 461 0.57 25.00 4.37
CA ARG A 461 0.40 23.75 5.14
C ARG A 461 1.41 22.73 4.70
N TYR A 462 2.58 22.77 5.27
CA TYR A 462 3.67 21.85 4.96
C TYR A 462 4.50 21.55 6.22
N TYR A 463 5.28 20.48 6.11
CA TYR A 463 6.32 20.12 7.08
C TYR A 463 7.63 20.85 6.71
N GLU A 464 8.26 21.44 7.67
CA GLU A 464 9.56 22.12 7.49
C GLU A 464 10.69 21.09 7.65
N ILE A 465 11.30 20.73 6.51
CA ILE A 465 12.44 19.79 6.45
C ILE A 465 13.73 20.48 6.81
#